data_5fadaf1b8d24137ce6753fc8c53e1f75
#
_entry.id   5fadaf1b8d24137ce6753fc8c53e1f75
#
_cell.length_a   1.000
_cell.length_b   1.000
_cell.length_c   1.000
_cell.angle_alpha   90.00
_cell.angle_beta   90.00
_cell.angle_gamma   90.00
#
_symmetry.space_group_name_H-M   'P 1'
#
loop_
_entity.id
_entity.type
_entity.pdbx_description
1 polymer ?
#
loop_
_entity_poly.entity_id
_entity_poly.type
_entity_poly.pdbx_seq_one_letter_code
_entity_poly.pdbx_strand_id
1 'polypeptide(L)'
;MNLKGSKTEQSLKEAFAGESQANRRYLYFAAKADVEGFNDVSAVFRSTAEGETGHAHGHLEYLEAVGDPATGLPIGETRLNLKAAIAGETHEYTDMYPGMARTARDEGFGEIADWFETLAKAERSHANRFQKALDTL
;
A
#
# COMPACT_ATOMS: atom_id res chain seq x y z
N MET A 1 27.50 -9.76 3.72
CA MET A 1 26.68 -9.99 2.52
C MET A 1 25.75 -8.82 2.31
N ASN A 2 25.56 -8.42 1.06
CA ASN A 2 24.75 -7.26 0.72
C ASN A 2 23.38 -7.70 0.24
N LEU A 3 22.33 -7.25 0.91
CA LEU A 3 20.95 -7.57 0.53
C LEU A 3 20.58 -6.93 -0.82
N LYS A 4 21.09 -5.73 -1.09
CA LYS A 4 20.78 -4.99 -2.31
C LYS A 4 21.16 -5.77 -3.58
N GLY A 5 20.21 -5.91 -4.49
CA GLY A 5 20.41 -6.63 -5.75
C GLY A 5 20.32 -8.15 -5.65
N SER A 6 20.07 -8.69 -4.47
CA SER A 6 19.98 -10.12 -4.26
C SER A 6 18.57 -10.67 -4.60
N LYS A 7 18.49 -11.98 -4.79
CA LYS A 7 17.19 -12.67 -4.92
C LYS A 7 16.40 -12.57 -3.61
N THR A 8 17.09 -12.51 -2.47
CA THR A 8 16.46 -12.37 -1.16
C THR A 8 15.77 -11.02 -1.03
N GLU A 9 16.36 -9.95 -1.54
CA GLU A 9 15.68 -8.64 -1.59
C GLU A 9 14.37 -8.77 -2.35
N GLN A 10 14.38 -9.40 -3.52
CA GLN A 10 13.18 -9.60 -4.33
C GLN A 10 12.14 -10.44 -3.58
N SER A 11 12.58 -11.50 -2.90
CA SER A 11 11.69 -12.34 -2.08
C SER A 11 11.02 -11.54 -0.96
N LEU A 12 11.76 -10.65 -0.29
CA LEU A 12 11.21 -9.79 0.77
C LEU A 12 10.13 -8.84 0.21
N LYS A 13 10.37 -8.27 -0.98
CA LYS A 13 9.39 -7.39 -1.62
C LYS A 13 8.12 -8.14 -2.00
N GLU A 14 8.25 -9.32 -2.57
CA GLU A 14 7.12 -10.16 -2.93
C GLU A 14 6.34 -10.60 -1.70
N ALA A 15 7.04 -11.00 -0.65
CA ALA A 15 6.41 -11.43 0.60
C ALA A 15 5.68 -10.25 1.26
N PHE A 16 6.30 -9.07 1.29
CA PHE A 16 5.65 -7.86 1.81
C PHE A 16 4.36 -7.56 1.05
N ALA A 17 4.42 -7.58 -0.29
CA ALA A 17 3.25 -7.32 -1.13
C ALA A 17 2.13 -8.34 -0.88
N GLY A 18 2.49 -9.62 -0.79
CA GLY A 18 1.53 -10.71 -0.56
C GLY A 18 0.87 -10.62 0.81
N GLU A 19 1.65 -10.40 1.87
CA GLU A 19 1.12 -10.27 3.23
C GLU A 19 0.25 -9.03 3.40
N SER A 20 0.63 -7.92 2.77
CA SER A 20 -0.15 -6.68 2.78
C SER A 20 -1.48 -6.86 2.07
N GLN A 21 -1.48 -7.54 0.92
CA GLN A 21 -2.70 -7.86 0.19
C GLN A 21 -3.60 -8.79 1.01
N ALA A 22 -3.02 -9.83 1.61
CA ALA A 22 -3.77 -10.78 2.45
C ALA A 22 -4.43 -10.07 3.63
N ASN A 23 -3.72 -9.17 4.30
CA ASN A 23 -4.27 -8.38 5.40
C ASN A 23 -5.57 -7.68 4.97
N ARG A 24 -5.52 -6.96 3.87
CA ARG A 24 -6.67 -6.17 3.41
C ARG A 24 -7.81 -7.05 2.89
N ARG A 25 -7.48 -8.15 2.21
CA ARG A 25 -8.48 -9.11 1.73
C ARG A 25 -9.22 -9.73 2.91
N TYR A 26 -8.51 -10.14 3.96
CA TYR A 26 -9.14 -10.76 5.13
C TYR A 26 -10.02 -9.79 5.90
N LEU A 27 -9.64 -8.52 6.00
CA LEU A 27 -10.50 -7.50 6.61
C LEU A 27 -11.79 -7.31 5.80
N TYR A 28 -11.70 -7.33 4.49
CA TYR A 28 -12.87 -7.26 3.61
C TYR A 28 -13.76 -8.50 3.79
N PHE A 29 -13.14 -9.69 3.83
CA PHE A 29 -13.88 -10.94 4.04
C PHE A 29 -14.56 -10.96 5.41
N ALA A 30 -13.90 -10.42 6.43
CA ALA A 30 -14.49 -10.30 7.77
C ALA A 30 -15.75 -9.44 7.75
N ALA A 31 -15.70 -8.30 7.06
CA ALA A 31 -16.86 -7.42 6.94
C ALA A 31 -18.02 -8.11 6.24
N LYS A 32 -17.76 -8.89 5.19
CA LYS A 32 -18.78 -9.67 4.49
C LYS A 32 -19.36 -10.76 5.38
N ALA A 33 -18.51 -11.46 6.13
CA ALA A 33 -18.97 -12.48 7.08
C ALA A 33 -19.91 -11.89 8.14
N ASP A 34 -19.61 -10.70 8.64
CA ASP A 34 -20.47 -10.00 9.61
C ASP A 34 -21.84 -9.71 9.01
N VAL A 35 -21.89 -9.22 7.77
CA VAL A 35 -23.16 -8.93 7.08
C VAL A 35 -24.00 -10.20 6.91
N GLU A 36 -23.35 -11.33 6.66
CA GLU A 36 -24.02 -12.62 6.50
C GLU A 36 -24.39 -13.29 7.82
N GLY A 37 -23.94 -12.74 8.95
CA GLY A 37 -24.21 -13.28 10.28
C GLY A 37 -23.23 -14.34 10.76
N PHE A 38 -22.10 -14.52 10.08
CA PHE A 38 -21.05 -15.47 10.45
C PHE A 38 -19.97 -14.79 11.31
N ASN A 39 -20.37 -14.33 12.50
CA ASN A 39 -19.48 -13.54 13.34
C ASN A 39 -18.23 -14.29 13.82
N ASP A 40 -18.35 -15.60 14.05
CA ASP A 40 -17.19 -16.41 14.44
C ASP A 40 -16.16 -16.49 13.31
N VAL A 41 -16.62 -16.60 12.07
CA VAL A 41 -15.75 -16.62 10.89
C VAL A 41 -15.10 -15.25 10.72
N SER A 42 -15.88 -14.18 10.91
CA SER A 42 -15.35 -12.81 10.88
C SER A 42 -14.18 -12.65 11.86
N ALA A 43 -14.33 -13.16 13.07
CA ALA A 43 -13.27 -13.08 14.09
C ALA A 43 -12.00 -13.82 13.65
N VAL A 44 -12.13 -14.96 13.00
CA VAL A 44 -10.99 -15.71 12.45
C VAL A 44 -10.26 -14.88 11.39
N PHE A 45 -11.00 -14.25 10.47
CA PHE A 45 -10.41 -13.38 9.46
C PHE A 45 -9.68 -12.20 10.07
N ARG A 46 -10.28 -11.52 11.05
CA ARG A 46 -9.66 -10.35 11.69
C ARG A 46 -8.38 -10.73 12.44
N SER A 47 -8.42 -11.82 13.18
CA SER A 47 -7.26 -12.31 13.93
C SER A 47 -6.11 -12.65 12.98
N THR A 48 -6.42 -13.32 11.87
CA THR A 48 -5.42 -13.65 10.85
C THR A 48 -4.84 -12.39 10.21
N ALA A 49 -5.70 -11.41 9.92
CA ALA A 49 -5.25 -10.12 9.35
C ALA A 49 -4.25 -9.41 10.27
N GLU A 50 -4.46 -9.45 11.59
CA GLU A 50 -3.50 -8.88 12.55
C GLU A 50 -2.13 -9.55 12.45
N GLY A 51 -2.12 -10.88 12.30
CA GLY A 51 -0.88 -11.63 12.09
C GLY A 51 -0.16 -11.20 10.81
N GLU A 52 -0.92 -10.97 9.72
CA GLU A 52 -0.34 -10.51 8.46
C GLU A 52 0.29 -9.12 8.59
N THR A 53 -0.26 -8.26 9.46
CA THR A 53 0.35 -6.95 9.75
C THR A 53 1.75 -7.12 10.34
N GLY A 54 1.91 -8.01 11.31
CA GLY A 54 3.20 -8.29 11.91
C GLY A 54 4.21 -8.84 10.91
N HIS A 55 3.77 -9.75 10.04
CA HIS A 55 4.61 -10.31 8.99
C HIS A 55 5.08 -9.23 8.01
N ALA A 56 4.16 -8.37 7.57
CA ALA A 56 4.48 -7.29 6.64
C ALA A 56 5.50 -6.32 7.24
N HIS A 57 5.32 -5.95 8.51
CA HIS A 57 6.26 -5.08 9.22
C HIS A 57 7.62 -5.73 9.35
N GLY A 58 7.68 -7.03 9.63
CA GLY A 58 8.94 -7.78 9.70
C GLY A 58 9.71 -7.71 8.38
N HIS A 59 9.01 -7.89 7.26
CA HIS A 59 9.64 -7.78 5.94
C HIS A 59 10.16 -6.36 5.69
N LEU A 60 9.41 -5.33 6.08
CA LEU A 60 9.83 -3.94 5.93
C LEU A 60 11.07 -3.61 6.75
N GLU A 61 11.18 -4.16 7.96
CA GLU A 61 12.37 -3.96 8.79
C GLU A 61 13.63 -4.41 8.06
N TYR A 62 13.59 -5.58 7.41
CA TYR A 62 14.72 -6.03 6.60
C TYR A 62 14.92 -5.15 5.36
N LEU A 63 13.83 -4.69 4.76
CA LEU A 63 13.90 -3.85 3.55
C LEU A 63 14.42 -2.44 3.81
N GLU A 64 14.48 -1.99 5.06
CA GLU A 64 15.12 -0.71 5.39
C GLU A 64 16.56 -0.64 4.86
N ALA A 65 17.24 -1.78 4.78
CA ALA A 65 18.61 -1.83 4.27
C ALA A 65 18.73 -1.46 2.79
N VAL A 66 17.63 -1.56 2.03
CA VAL A 66 17.65 -1.31 0.57
C VAL A 66 16.70 -0.21 0.13
N GLY A 67 15.72 0.15 0.96
CA GLY A 67 14.78 1.23 0.67
C GLY A 67 13.33 0.80 0.60
N ASP A 68 12.47 1.78 0.40
CA ASP A 68 11.03 1.61 0.27
C ASP A 68 10.71 0.74 -0.96
N PRO A 69 9.99 -0.37 -0.80
CA PRO A 69 9.66 -1.24 -1.93
C PRO A 69 8.82 -0.55 -3.03
N ALA A 70 8.10 0.51 -2.70
CA ALA A 70 7.27 1.23 -3.66
C ALA A 70 8.05 2.29 -4.44
N THR A 71 8.99 2.99 -3.81
CA THR A 71 9.66 4.16 -4.40
C THR A 71 11.16 3.98 -4.56
N GLY A 72 11.75 3.03 -3.84
CA GLY A 72 13.19 2.85 -3.81
C GLY A 72 13.92 3.86 -2.92
N LEU A 73 13.21 4.81 -2.31
CA LEU A 73 13.81 5.82 -1.48
C LEU A 73 14.19 5.26 -0.09
N PRO A 74 15.20 5.86 0.57
CA PRO A 74 15.56 5.44 1.93
C PRO A 74 14.38 5.59 2.89
N ILE A 75 14.23 4.63 3.80
CA ILE A 75 13.21 4.65 4.85
C ILE A 75 13.83 4.23 6.17
N GLY A 76 13.08 4.42 7.25
CA GLY A 76 13.45 4.00 8.59
C GLY A 76 13.18 5.10 9.59
N GLU A 77 13.70 6.30 9.38
CA GLU A 77 13.39 7.43 10.25
C GLU A 77 12.27 8.27 9.66
N THR A 78 11.59 9.02 10.52
CA THR A 78 10.36 9.72 10.16
C THR A 78 10.50 10.68 8.98
N ARG A 79 11.58 11.46 8.94
CA ARG A 79 11.79 12.40 7.82
C ARG A 79 11.93 11.67 6.50
N LEU A 80 12.64 10.56 6.47
CA LEU A 80 12.81 9.73 5.28
C LEU A 80 11.49 9.06 4.90
N ASN A 81 10.76 8.55 5.89
CA ASN A 81 9.47 7.91 5.66
C ASN A 81 8.47 8.88 5.04
N LEU A 82 8.45 10.14 5.49
CA LEU A 82 7.59 11.16 4.90
C LEU A 82 7.95 11.44 3.45
N LYS A 83 9.24 11.53 3.13
CA LYS A 83 9.68 11.74 1.75
C LYS A 83 9.28 10.57 0.86
N ALA A 84 9.41 9.35 1.33
CA ALA A 84 9.00 8.15 0.58
C ALA A 84 7.47 8.16 0.36
N ALA A 85 6.71 8.50 1.40
CA ALA A 85 5.25 8.58 1.30
C ALA A 85 4.81 9.64 0.29
N ILE A 86 5.42 10.82 0.31
CA ILE A 86 5.14 11.89 -0.64
C ILE A 86 5.42 11.42 -2.08
N ALA A 87 6.55 10.75 -2.30
CA ALA A 87 6.91 10.25 -3.62
C ALA A 87 5.90 9.20 -4.11
N GLY A 88 5.47 8.29 -3.23
CA GLY A 88 4.47 7.27 -3.57
C GLY A 88 3.13 7.89 -3.95
N GLU A 89 2.62 8.78 -3.11
CA GLU A 89 1.35 9.47 -3.37
C GLU A 89 1.42 10.30 -4.65
N THR A 90 2.54 10.98 -4.88
CA THR A 90 2.74 11.79 -6.09
C THR A 90 2.69 10.93 -7.34
N HIS A 91 3.36 9.78 -7.34
CA HIS A 91 3.29 8.84 -8.47
C HIS A 91 1.86 8.37 -8.69
N GLU A 92 1.13 8.08 -7.62
CA GLU A 92 -0.24 7.58 -7.71
C GLU A 92 -1.19 8.61 -8.34
N TYR A 93 -1.08 9.90 -7.98
CA TYR A 93 -2.02 10.89 -8.51
C TYR A 93 -1.58 11.53 -9.83
N THR A 94 -0.29 11.51 -10.18
CA THR A 94 0.18 12.10 -11.44
C THR A 94 0.28 11.10 -12.57
N ASP A 95 0.53 9.83 -12.27
CA ASP A 95 0.82 8.82 -13.28
C ASP A 95 -0.07 7.57 -13.16
N MET A 96 -0.03 6.88 -12.02
CA MET A 96 -0.67 5.58 -11.87
C MET A 96 -2.18 5.64 -12.09
N TYR A 97 -2.90 6.39 -11.25
CA TYR A 97 -4.36 6.45 -11.37
C TYR A 97 -4.84 7.16 -12.63
N PRO A 98 -4.25 8.28 -13.07
CA PRO A 98 -4.63 8.85 -14.36
C PRO A 98 -4.45 7.88 -15.53
N GLY A 99 -3.36 7.11 -15.53
CA GLY A 99 -3.13 6.09 -16.56
C GLY A 99 -4.14 4.97 -16.51
N MET A 100 -4.45 4.48 -15.31
CA MET A 100 -5.48 3.44 -15.13
C MET A 100 -6.85 3.93 -15.53
N ALA A 101 -7.19 5.18 -15.23
CA ALA A 101 -8.47 5.78 -15.63
C ALA A 101 -8.61 5.84 -17.15
N ARG A 102 -7.55 6.22 -17.86
CA ARG A 102 -7.57 6.26 -19.33
C ARG A 102 -7.80 4.86 -19.90
N THR A 103 -7.07 3.87 -19.41
CA THR A 103 -7.22 2.48 -19.84
C THR A 103 -8.64 1.98 -19.59
N ALA A 104 -9.17 2.23 -18.39
CA ALA A 104 -10.53 1.81 -18.06
C ALA A 104 -11.57 2.45 -18.99
N ARG A 105 -11.40 3.72 -19.29
CA ARG A 105 -12.32 4.45 -20.18
C ARG A 105 -12.25 3.91 -21.60
N ASP A 106 -11.03 3.66 -22.09
CA ASP A 106 -10.83 3.09 -23.43
C ASP A 106 -11.42 1.69 -23.56
N GLU A 107 -11.43 0.92 -22.48
CA GLU A 107 -12.01 -0.42 -22.46
C GLU A 107 -13.53 -0.43 -22.19
N GLY A 108 -14.13 0.72 -21.98
CA GLY A 108 -15.57 0.83 -21.76
C GLY A 108 -16.01 0.74 -20.29
N PHE A 109 -15.06 0.79 -19.34
CA PHE A 109 -15.36 0.73 -17.91
C PHE A 109 -15.44 2.14 -17.32
N GLY A 110 -16.42 2.93 -17.74
CA GLY A 110 -16.56 4.33 -17.34
C GLY A 110 -16.69 4.55 -15.84
N GLU A 111 -17.43 3.69 -15.15
CA GLU A 111 -17.64 3.79 -13.70
C GLU A 111 -16.33 3.53 -12.95
N ILE A 112 -15.54 2.55 -13.39
CA ILE A 112 -14.24 2.26 -12.79
C ILE A 112 -13.25 3.40 -13.09
N ALA A 113 -13.31 3.97 -14.28
CA ALA A 113 -12.49 5.14 -14.61
C ALA A 113 -12.78 6.32 -13.68
N ASP A 114 -14.05 6.59 -13.40
CA ASP A 114 -14.45 7.63 -12.44
C ASP A 114 -13.92 7.35 -11.04
N TRP A 115 -13.93 6.08 -10.63
CA TRP A 115 -13.36 5.65 -9.36
C TRP A 115 -11.86 5.97 -9.30
N PHE A 116 -11.10 5.60 -10.32
CA PHE A 116 -9.67 5.89 -10.38
C PHE A 116 -9.38 7.41 -10.35
N GLU A 117 -10.18 8.20 -11.05
CA GLU A 117 -10.03 9.66 -11.03
C GLU A 117 -10.32 10.25 -9.65
N THR A 118 -11.30 9.70 -8.94
CA THR A 118 -11.60 10.08 -7.56
C THR A 118 -10.42 9.76 -6.63
N LEU A 119 -9.82 8.57 -6.81
CA LEU A 119 -8.65 8.18 -6.03
C LEU A 119 -7.44 9.08 -6.31
N ALA A 120 -7.23 9.47 -7.56
CA ALA A 120 -6.15 10.40 -7.88
C ALA A 120 -6.25 11.70 -7.07
N LYS A 121 -7.46 12.23 -6.90
CA LYS A 121 -7.69 13.42 -6.08
C LYS A 121 -7.39 13.15 -4.60
N ALA A 122 -7.79 11.99 -4.08
CA ALA A 122 -7.52 11.59 -2.70
C ALA A 122 -6.02 11.49 -2.45
N GLU A 123 -5.29 10.86 -3.38
CA GLU A 123 -3.85 10.67 -3.24
C GLU A 123 -3.10 12.02 -3.28
N ARG A 124 -3.59 12.97 -4.06
CA ARG A 124 -3.04 14.33 -4.07
C ARG A 124 -3.22 15.01 -2.70
N SER A 125 -4.37 14.83 -2.08
CA SER A 125 -4.63 15.33 -0.73
C SER A 125 -3.69 14.70 0.29
N HIS A 126 -3.44 13.39 0.18
CA HIS A 126 -2.49 12.67 1.02
C HIS A 126 -1.07 13.24 0.86
N ALA A 127 -0.62 13.44 -0.37
CA ALA A 127 0.70 14.01 -0.62
C ALA A 127 0.85 15.38 0.04
N ASN A 128 -0.17 16.23 -0.07
CA ASN A 128 -0.16 17.56 0.55
C ASN A 128 -0.10 17.48 2.09
N ARG A 129 -0.82 16.54 2.69
CA ARG A 129 -0.81 16.35 4.15
C ARG A 129 0.57 15.89 4.62
N PHE A 130 1.19 14.95 3.92
CA PHE A 130 2.54 14.50 4.25
C PHE A 130 3.57 15.61 4.07
N GLN A 131 3.41 16.43 3.03
CA GLN A 131 4.32 17.56 2.81
C GLN A 131 4.24 18.56 3.97
N LYS A 132 3.04 18.89 4.44
CA LYS A 132 2.87 19.75 5.60
C LYS A 132 3.53 19.19 6.85
N ALA A 133 3.38 17.89 7.07
CA ALA A 133 4.03 17.22 8.21
C ALA A 133 5.54 17.31 8.10
N LEU A 134 6.10 17.12 6.90
CA LEU A 134 7.52 17.24 6.66
C LEU A 134 8.02 18.65 6.91
N ASP A 135 7.28 19.64 6.44
CA ASP A 135 7.65 21.06 6.58
C ASP A 135 7.70 21.52 8.05
N THR A 136 6.92 20.89 8.93
CA THR A 136 6.86 21.25 10.34
C THR A 136 7.72 20.35 11.23
N LEU A 137 8.40 19.39 10.67
CA LEU A 137 9.18 18.42 11.43
C LEU A 137 10.53 18.98 11.90
#